data_fb03553de8250d0bfb46437c747b20a4
#
_entry.id   fb03553de8250d0bfb46437c747b20a4
#
_cell.length_a   1.000
_cell.length_b   1.000
_cell.length_c   1.000
_cell.angle_alpha   90.00
_cell.angle_beta   90.00
_cell.angle_gamma   90.00
#
_symmetry.space_group_name_H-M   'P 1'
#
loop_
_entity.id
_entity.type
_entity.pdbx_description
1 polymer ?
#
loop_
_entity_poly.entity_id
_entity_poly.type
_entity_poly.pdbx_seq_one_letter_code
_entity_poly.pdbx_strand_id
1 'polypeptide(L)'
;MTAQEKAEVERSPLDQIRQVESEVARSIADARNRAKLAAKEMSAQTDDIKHKARSEGRREGEQHYQEIITEANMAAERLLEQAHTQAEELRQTGIPQINAAARFAVDTVIGSHQEAAEA
;
A
#
# COMPACT_ATOMS: atom_id res chain seq x y z
N MET A 1 44.88 -4.30 -72.69
CA MET A 1 44.43 -5.08 -71.54
C MET A 1 45.10 -6.43 -71.49
N THR A 2 45.73 -6.72 -70.39
CA THR A 2 46.28 -8.04 -70.13
C THR A 2 45.16 -9.05 -69.79
N ALA A 3 45.43 -10.34 -69.95
CA ALA A 3 44.46 -11.38 -69.58
C ALA A 3 44.07 -11.35 -68.13
N GLN A 4 44.97 -10.88 -67.26
CA GLN A 4 44.68 -10.68 -65.81
C GLN A 4 43.70 -9.52 -65.56
N GLU A 5 43.84 -8.39 -66.20
CA GLU A 5 42.95 -7.25 -66.07
C GLU A 5 41.54 -7.61 -66.56
N LYS A 6 41.46 -8.42 -67.65
CA LYS A 6 40.21 -8.90 -68.20
C LYS A 6 39.54 -9.91 -67.25
N ALA A 7 40.32 -10.76 -66.61
CA ALA A 7 39.84 -11.69 -65.61
C ALA A 7 39.35 -10.97 -64.34
N GLU A 8 40.02 -9.94 -63.91
CA GLU A 8 39.64 -9.09 -62.78
C GLU A 8 38.31 -8.32 -63.05
N VAL A 9 38.17 -7.77 -64.28
CA VAL A 9 36.92 -7.08 -64.70
C VAL A 9 35.76 -8.07 -64.80
N GLU A 10 35.96 -9.30 -65.28
CA GLU A 10 34.94 -10.34 -65.35
C GLU A 10 34.53 -10.92 -64.02
N ARG A 11 35.46 -11.04 -63.04
CA ARG A 11 35.20 -11.46 -61.67
C ARG A 11 34.56 -10.38 -60.83
N SER A 12 34.82 -9.12 -61.12
CA SER A 12 34.37 -7.97 -60.34
C SER A 12 32.85 -7.92 -60.06
N PRO A 13 31.93 -8.12 -61.06
CA PRO A 13 30.51 -8.12 -60.77
C PRO A 13 30.05 -9.25 -59.91
N LEU A 14 30.58 -10.47 -60.10
CA LEU A 14 30.22 -11.65 -59.31
C LEU A 14 30.79 -11.54 -57.88
N ASP A 15 32.01 -11.05 -57.73
CA ASP A 15 32.66 -10.80 -56.44
C ASP A 15 31.93 -9.70 -55.68
N GLN A 16 31.47 -8.65 -56.35
CA GLN A 16 30.64 -7.61 -55.76
C GLN A 16 29.31 -8.16 -55.26
N ILE A 17 28.62 -9.01 -56.00
CA ILE A 17 27.38 -9.65 -55.59
C ILE A 17 27.62 -10.51 -54.36
N ARG A 18 28.65 -11.35 -54.35
CA ARG A 18 29.02 -12.19 -53.20
C ARG A 18 29.34 -11.37 -51.96
N GLN A 19 30.06 -10.26 -52.16
CA GLN A 19 30.39 -9.34 -51.06
C GLN A 19 29.14 -8.71 -50.49
N VAL A 20 28.21 -8.23 -51.33
CA VAL A 20 26.92 -7.66 -50.88
C VAL A 20 26.08 -8.71 -50.18
N GLU A 21 26.00 -9.94 -50.70
CA GLU A 21 25.31 -11.04 -50.05
C GLU A 21 25.87 -11.35 -48.67
N SER A 22 27.21 -11.38 -48.54
CA SER A 22 27.88 -11.59 -47.27
C SER A 22 27.64 -10.44 -46.29
N GLU A 23 27.68 -9.21 -46.75
CA GLU A 23 27.39 -8.02 -45.94
C GLU A 23 25.93 -7.99 -45.44
N VAL A 24 25.01 -8.32 -46.34
CA VAL A 24 23.56 -8.42 -45.99
C VAL A 24 23.33 -9.53 -44.97
N ALA A 25 23.92 -10.71 -45.18
CA ALA A 25 23.83 -11.82 -44.25
C ALA A 25 24.39 -11.47 -42.88
N ARG A 26 25.54 -10.78 -42.83
CA ARG A 26 26.13 -10.29 -41.59
C ARG A 26 25.24 -9.23 -40.92
N SER A 27 24.75 -8.28 -41.68
CA SER A 27 23.84 -7.24 -41.17
C SER A 27 22.56 -7.82 -40.56
N ILE A 28 21.97 -8.83 -41.20
CA ILE A 28 20.82 -9.58 -40.68
C ILE A 28 21.17 -10.30 -39.39
N ALA A 29 22.32 -11.00 -39.36
CA ALA A 29 22.76 -11.70 -38.17
C ALA A 29 23.03 -10.75 -37.01
N ASP A 30 23.66 -9.61 -37.26
CA ASP A 30 23.90 -8.57 -36.26
C ASP A 30 22.58 -7.96 -35.74
N ALA A 31 21.65 -7.69 -36.64
CA ALA A 31 20.35 -7.19 -36.26
C ALA A 31 19.54 -8.18 -35.37
N ARG A 32 19.61 -9.46 -35.73
CA ARG A 32 19.00 -10.53 -34.91
C ARG A 32 19.63 -10.66 -33.54
N ASN A 33 20.97 -10.59 -33.48
CA ASN A 33 21.71 -10.64 -32.22
C ASN A 33 21.39 -9.43 -31.34
N ARG A 34 21.33 -8.24 -31.90
CA ARG A 34 20.93 -7.02 -31.19
C ARG A 34 19.49 -7.13 -30.67
N ALA A 35 18.58 -7.65 -31.48
CA ALA A 35 17.20 -7.86 -31.05
C ALA A 35 17.08 -8.87 -29.90
N LYS A 36 17.85 -9.97 -29.95
CA LYS A 36 17.91 -10.94 -28.85
C LYS A 36 18.46 -10.34 -27.56
N LEU A 37 19.55 -9.57 -27.67
CA LEU A 37 20.13 -8.89 -26.50
C LEU A 37 19.15 -7.86 -25.91
N ALA A 38 18.53 -7.07 -26.77
CA ALA A 38 17.51 -6.11 -26.33
C ALA A 38 16.33 -6.79 -25.65
N ALA A 39 15.86 -7.91 -26.18
CA ALA A 39 14.79 -8.71 -25.55
C ALA A 39 15.18 -9.25 -24.18
N LYS A 40 16.42 -9.74 -24.03
CA LYS A 40 16.96 -10.20 -22.73
C LYS A 40 17.05 -9.06 -21.72
N GLU A 41 17.58 -7.92 -22.14
CA GLU A 41 17.66 -6.73 -21.28
C GLU A 41 16.28 -6.24 -20.84
N MET A 42 15.34 -6.18 -21.77
CA MET A 42 13.96 -5.82 -21.46
C MET A 42 13.29 -6.78 -20.48
N SER A 43 13.53 -8.09 -20.66
CA SER A 43 13.02 -9.11 -19.74
C SER A 43 13.63 -8.94 -18.35
N ALA A 44 14.93 -8.73 -18.25
CA ALA A 44 15.63 -8.49 -16.98
C ALA A 44 15.13 -7.21 -16.29
N GLN A 45 14.96 -6.12 -17.04
CA GLN A 45 14.40 -4.87 -16.51
C GLN A 45 12.95 -5.03 -16.04
N THR A 46 12.14 -5.78 -16.79
CA THR A 46 10.77 -6.08 -16.41
C THR A 46 10.70 -6.86 -15.11
N ASP A 47 11.55 -7.87 -14.96
CA ASP A 47 11.65 -8.66 -13.74
C ASP A 47 12.08 -7.81 -12.53
N ASP A 48 13.07 -6.93 -12.74
CA ASP A 48 13.51 -5.97 -11.73
C ASP A 48 12.41 -5.01 -11.30
N ILE A 49 11.68 -4.45 -12.27
CA ILE A 49 10.55 -3.55 -12.01
C ILE A 49 9.46 -4.27 -11.21
N LYS A 50 9.11 -5.49 -11.60
CA LYS A 50 8.15 -6.31 -10.87
C LYS A 50 8.60 -6.61 -9.46
N HIS A 51 9.86 -6.95 -9.27
CA HIS A 51 10.43 -7.25 -7.96
C HIS A 51 10.40 -6.01 -7.05
N LYS A 52 10.85 -4.87 -7.56
CA LYS A 52 10.81 -3.59 -6.84
C LYS A 52 9.38 -3.18 -6.49
N ALA A 53 8.47 -3.26 -7.45
CA ALA A 53 7.06 -2.92 -7.23
C ALA A 53 6.42 -3.79 -6.14
N ARG A 54 6.70 -5.10 -6.13
CA ARG A 54 6.23 -6.01 -5.09
C ARG A 54 6.85 -5.72 -3.73
N SER A 55 8.14 -5.44 -3.70
CA SER A 55 8.86 -5.11 -2.45
C SER A 55 8.35 -3.80 -1.87
N GLU A 56 8.20 -2.77 -2.68
CA GLU A 56 7.65 -1.48 -2.26
C GLU A 56 6.19 -1.60 -1.83
N GLY A 57 5.38 -2.33 -2.59
CA GLY A 57 3.99 -2.58 -2.24
C GLY A 57 3.83 -3.30 -0.91
N ARG A 58 4.66 -4.28 -0.60
CA ARG A 58 4.66 -4.94 0.72
C ARG A 58 5.07 -3.99 1.83
N ARG A 59 6.10 -3.19 1.60
CA ARG A 59 6.58 -2.22 2.60
C ARG A 59 5.52 -1.17 2.89
N GLU A 60 4.94 -0.59 1.85
CA GLU A 60 3.87 0.39 1.99
C GLU A 60 2.62 -0.21 2.63
N GLY A 61 2.26 -1.42 2.22
CA GLY A 61 1.14 -2.15 2.82
C GLY A 61 1.33 -2.43 4.30
N GLU A 62 2.52 -2.87 4.70
CA GLU A 62 2.87 -3.09 6.11
C GLU A 62 2.85 -1.78 6.91
N GLN A 63 3.41 -0.73 6.37
CA GLN A 63 3.40 0.59 6.99
C GLN A 63 1.98 1.11 7.18
N HIS A 64 1.15 0.99 6.15
CA HIS A 64 -0.25 1.39 6.20
C HIS A 64 -1.06 0.56 7.20
N TYR A 65 -0.80 -0.74 7.26
CA TYR A 65 -1.38 -1.63 8.25
C TYR A 65 -1.03 -1.21 9.68
N GLN A 66 0.23 -0.88 9.94
CA GLN A 66 0.66 -0.40 11.25
C GLN A 66 0.03 0.95 11.62
N GLU A 67 -0.10 1.85 10.66
CA GLU A 67 -0.80 3.12 10.85
C GLU A 67 -2.26 2.91 11.24
N ILE A 68 -2.97 2.03 10.52
CA ILE A 68 -4.37 1.71 10.81
C ILE A 68 -4.52 1.12 12.20
N ILE A 69 -3.66 0.19 12.60
CA ILE A 69 -3.69 -0.40 13.94
C ILE A 69 -3.42 0.64 15.01
N THR A 70 -2.45 1.51 14.81
CA THR A 70 -2.12 2.59 15.74
C THR A 70 -3.29 3.54 15.90
N GLU A 71 -3.91 3.97 14.79
CA GLU A 71 -5.10 4.82 14.82
C GLU A 71 -6.28 4.15 15.51
N ALA A 72 -6.53 2.87 15.23
CA ALA A 72 -7.59 2.11 15.88
C ALA A 72 -7.38 1.99 17.39
N ASN A 73 -6.16 1.73 17.83
CA ASN A 73 -5.81 1.66 19.25
C ASN A 73 -5.97 3.02 19.93
N MET A 74 -5.54 4.10 19.30
CA MET A 74 -5.73 5.45 19.81
C MET A 74 -7.21 5.85 19.90
N ALA A 75 -8.01 5.45 18.91
CA ALA A 75 -9.45 5.67 18.94
C ALA A 75 -10.14 4.87 20.05
N ALA A 76 -9.71 3.62 20.26
CA ALA A 76 -10.21 2.78 21.35
C ALA A 76 -9.85 3.36 22.72
N GLU A 77 -8.63 3.81 22.92
CA GLU A 77 -8.19 4.48 24.17
C GLU A 77 -8.99 5.74 24.45
N ARG A 78 -9.21 6.58 23.45
CA ARG A 78 -10.05 7.78 23.58
C ARG A 78 -11.47 7.44 23.95
N LEU A 79 -12.04 6.40 23.33
CA LEU A 79 -13.40 5.97 23.62
C LEU A 79 -13.52 5.44 25.05
N LEU A 80 -12.55 4.67 25.53
CA LEU A 80 -12.50 4.18 26.91
C LEU A 80 -12.36 5.35 27.91
N GLU A 81 -11.50 6.30 27.62
CA GLU A 81 -11.32 7.50 28.44
C GLU A 81 -12.60 8.34 28.54
N GLN A 82 -13.29 8.56 27.43
CA GLN A 82 -14.59 9.21 27.39
C GLN A 82 -15.63 8.44 28.19
N ALA A 83 -15.67 7.12 28.07
CA ALA A 83 -16.61 6.29 28.82
C ALA A 83 -16.34 6.36 30.33
N HIS A 84 -15.09 6.34 30.75
CA HIS A 84 -14.70 6.52 32.16
C HIS A 84 -15.10 7.89 32.69
N THR A 85 -14.86 8.95 31.91
CA THR A 85 -15.25 10.31 32.28
C THR A 85 -16.77 10.43 32.43
N GLN A 86 -17.53 9.89 31.49
CA GLN A 86 -18.99 9.89 31.54
C GLN A 86 -19.54 9.06 32.72
N ALA A 87 -18.90 7.91 32.99
CA ALA A 87 -19.29 7.10 34.15
C ALA A 87 -19.02 7.82 35.47
N GLU A 88 -17.91 8.53 35.59
CA GLU A 88 -17.57 9.32 36.75
C GLU A 88 -18.53 10.51 36.94
N GLU A 89 -18.85 11.21 35.87
CA GLU A 89 -19.86 12.28 35.87
C GLU A 89 -21.22 11.77 36.30
N LEU A 90 -21.66 10.60 35.82
CA LEU A 90 -22.88 9.97 36.23
C LEU A 90 -22.88 9.60 37.71
N ARG A 91 -21.80 9.09 38.25
CA ARG A 91 -21.64 8.81 39.66
C ARG A 91 -21.75 10.08 40.50
N GLN A 92 -21.03 11.12 40.12
CA GLN A 92 -21.02 12.40 40.84
C GLN A 92 -22.40 13.06 40.81
N THR A 93 -23.13 12.92 39.72
CA THR A 93 -24.50 13.43 39.59
C THR A 93 -25.52 12.53 40.30
N GLY A 94 -25.34 11.23 40.24
CA GLY A 94 -26.29 10.24 40.79
C GLY A 94 -26.23 10.11 42.29
N ILE A 95 -25.04 10.15 42.92
CA ILE A 95 -24.91 10.01 44.37
C ILE A 95 -25.66 11.10 45.15
N PRO A 96 -25.56 12.40 44.85
CA PRO A 96 -26.37 13.44 45.48
C PRO A 96 -27.88 13.25 45.27
N GLN A 97 -28.30 12.77 44.10
CA GLN A 97 -29.71 12.50 43.82
C GLN A 97 -30.26 11.34 44.64
N ILE A 98 -29.48 10.26 44.82
CA ILE A 98 -29.83 9.15 45.68
C ILE A 98 -29.99 9.63 47.13
N ASN A 99 -29.06 10.43 47.62
CA ASN A 99 -29.11 10.99 48.96
C ASN A 99 -30.34 11.94 49.15
N ALA A 100 -30.63 12.77 48.15
CA ALA A 100 -31.79 13.65 48.16
C ALA A 100 -33.12 12.85 48.14
N ALA A 101 -33.18 11.80 47.30
CA ALA A 101 -34.33 10.90 47.26
C ALA A 101 -34.54 10.14 48.58
N ALA A 102 -33.46 9.68 49.20
CA ALA A 102 -33.52 9.01 50.50
C ALA A 102 -34.04 9.96 51.61
N ARG A 103 -33.56 11.21 51.64
CA ARG A 103 -34.03 12.24 52.57
C ARG A 103 -35.52 12.57 52.35
N PHE A 104 -35.90 12.72 51.10
CA PHE A 104 -37.30 12.96 50.76
C PHE A 104 -38.21 11.84 51.21
N ALA A 105 -37.82 10.58 51.01
CA ALA A 105 -38.56 9.43 51.45
C ALA A 105 -38.69 9.37 52.98
N VAL A 106 -37.62 9.63 53.70
CA VAL A 106 -37.62 9.68 55.16
C VAL A 106 -38.49 10.84 55.67
N ASP A 107 -38.36 12.03 55.13
CA ASP A 107 -39.13 13.20 55.49
C ASP A 107 -40.64 12.99 55.22
N THR A 108 -40.99 12.33 54.12
CA THR A 108 -42.36 11.98 53.77
C THR A 108 -42.98 11.00 54.79
N VAL A 109 -42.19 9.98 55.17
CA VAL A 109 -42.59 8.98 56.15
C VAL A 109 -42.81 9.65 57.55
N ILE A 110 -41.84 10.47 57.97
CA ILE A 110 -41.88 11.20 59.25
C ILE A 110 -43.03 12.21 59.23
N GLY A 111 -43.20 12.98 58.13
CA GLY A 111 -44.28 13.93 57.98
C GLY A 111 -45.62 13.31 58.01
N SER A 112 -45.86 12.18 57.33
CA SER A 112 -47.11 11.46 57.42
C SER A 112 -47.35 10.82 58.78
N HIS A 113 -46.34 10.47 59.50
CA HIS A 113 -46.47 9.96 60.89
C HIS A 113 -46.79 11.07 61.88
N GLN A 114 -46.27 12.25 61.70
CA GLN A 114 -46.60 13.43 62.50
C GLN A 114 -48.05 13.87 62.26
N GLU A 115 -48.46 13.90 61.01
CA GLU A 115 -49.91 14.20 60.70
C GLU A 115 -50.85 13.16 61.29
N ALA A 116 -50.49 11.89 61.28
CA ALA A 116 -51.31 10.86 61.94
C ALA A 116 -51.36 10.99 63.49
N ALA A 117 -50.28 11.48 64.12
CA ALA A 117 -50.21 11.71 65.56
C ALA A 117 -50.93 12.96 65.98
N GLU A 118 -51.07 13.97 65.13
CA GLU A 118 -51.82 15.20 65.38
C GLU A 118 -53.38 15.04 65.18
N ALA A 119 -53.76 14.02 64.47
CA ALA A 119 -55.14 13.68 64.27
C ALA A 119 -55.62 12.80 65.40
#